data_9a7710d8ae70d8205008a0396ef86e8e
#
_entry.id   9a7710d8ae70d8205008a0396ef86e8e
#
_cell.length_a   1.000
_cell.length_b   1.000
_cell.length_c   1.000
_cell.angle_alpha   90.00
_cell.angle_beta   90.00
_cell.angle_gamma   90.00
#
_symmetry.space_group_name_H-M   'P 1'
#
loop_
_entity.id
_entity.type
_entity.pdbx_description
1 polymer ?
#
loop_
_entity_poly.entity_id
_entity_poly.type
_entity_poly.pdbx_seq_one_letter_code
_entity_poly.pdbx_strand_id
1 'polypeptide(L)'
;MNKNVSLAIEKAVGSISQKHQNELKNNGPKKPDLFSLSGETELFQNDKGITIKIDRSRDANLTDFGKATLTDRYLGQNESFQDLFARVASTYADDNLHAQRIYNYISNLWFMPATPVLSNGGTERGLPISCFLNEANDSLEGITSLWEENVWLAARGGGIGSYWGNLRSIGEKIGKVGKTSGIIPFI
;
A
#
# COMPACT_ATOMS: atom_id res chain seq x y z
N MET A 1 33.63 26.18 -24.54
CA MET A 1 33.75 25.84 -23.11
C MET A 1 34.98 24.97 -22.94
N ASN A 2 35.92 25.37 -22.08
CA ASN A 2 37.26 24.82 -22.01
C ASN A 2 37.22 23.39 -21.37
N LYS A 3 37.70 22.35 -22.08
CA LYS A 3 37.72 20.97 -21.63
C LYS A 3 38.35 20.77 -20.23
N ASN A 4 39.27 21.62 -19.87
CA ASN A 4 39.96 21.61 -18.56
C ASN A 4 39.03 22.04 -17.39
N VAL A 5 38.06 22.91 -17.65
CA VAL A 5 37.08 23.36 -16.64
C VAL A 5 36.04 22.27 -16.37
N SER A 6 35.60 21.57 -17.42
CA SER A 6 34.64 20.45 -17.29
C SER A 6 35.24 19.32 -16.47
N LEU A 7 36.50 18.94 -16.74
CA LEU A 7 37.20 17.88 -16.01
C LEU A 7 37.45 18.20 -14.53
N ALA A 8 37.72 19.49 -14.23
CA ALA A 8 37.89 19.96 -12.87
C ALA A 8 36.58 19.92 -12.07
N ILE A 9 35.45 20.28 -12.71
CA ILE A 9 34.12 20.20 -12.09
C ILE A 9 33.72 18.74 -11.82
N GLU A 10 33.95 17.83 -12.78
CA GLU A 10 33.66 16.40 -12.60
C GLU A 10 34.46 15.79 -11.44
N LYS A 11 35.75 16.10 -11.33
CA LYS A 11 36.60 15.65 -10.20
C LYS A 11 36.14 16.23 -8.86
N ALA A 12 35.75 17.50 -8.82
CA ALA A 12 35.23 18.13 -7.59
C ALA A 12 33.89 17.53 -7.16
N VAL A 13 32.97 17.32 -8.08
CA VAL A 13 31.67 16.67 -7.81
C VAL A 13 31.86 15.23 -7.36
N GLY A 14 32.77 14.46 -8.01
CA GLY A 14 33.09 13.09 -7.62
C GLY A 14 33.68 13.01 -6.23
N SER A 15 34.60 13.92 -5.85
CA SER A 15 35.20 13.95 -4.51
C SER A 15 34.21 14.34 -3.41
N ILE A 16 33.30 15.29 -3.69
CA ILE A 16 32.23 15.67 -2.76
C ILE A 16 31.25 14.51 -2.55
N SER A 17 30.88 13.82 -3.61
CA SER A 17 29.99 12.65 -3.55
C SER A 17 30.61 11.50 -2.74
N GLN A 18 31.91 11.21 -2.94
CA GLN A 18 32.61 10.18 -2.17
C GLN A 18 32.77 10.56 -0.68
N LYS A 19 33.06 11.83 -0.39
CA LYS A 19 33.16 12.31 0.98
C LYS A 19 31.82 12.21 1.71
N HIS A 20 30.73 12.61 1.04
CA HIS A 20 29.39 12.51 1.60
C HIS A 20 28.94 11.05 1.80
N GLN A 21 29.27 10.14 0.88
CA GLN A 21 29.03 8.72 1.05
C GLN A 21 29.83 8.09 2.19
N ASN A 22 31.07 8.54 2.42
CA ASN A 22 31.91 8.08 3.53
C ASN A 22 31.43 8.64 4.87
N GLU A 23 30.97 9.88 4.91
CA GLU A 23 30.34 10.48 6.11
C GLU A 23 29.02 9.78 6.47
N LEU A 24 28.20 9.43 5.49
CA LEU A 24 26.99 8.63 5.69
C LEU A 24 27.29 7.19 6.17
N LYS A 25 28.41 6.60 5.74
CA LYS A 25 28.85 5.28 6.24
C LYS A 25 29.36 5.31 7.66
N ASN A 26 30.01 6.41 8.09
CA ASN A 26 30.68 6.49 9.39
C ASN A 26 29.84 7.20 10.47
N ASN A 27 28.96 8.13 10.12
CA ASN A 27 28.16 8.95 11.05
C ASN A 27 26.65 8.89 10.78
N GLY A 28 26.21 8.05 9.85
CA GLY A 28 24.78 7.79 9.68
C GLY A 28 24.21 7.16 10.96
N PRO A 29 22.91 7.38 11.27
CA PRO A 29 22.28 6.66 12.37
C PRO A 29 22.62 5.18 12.19
N LYS A 30 23.20 4.54 13.22
CA LYS A 30 23.45 3.09 13.20
C LYS A 30 22.16 2.45 12.69
N LYS A 31 22.23 1.75 11.56
CA LYS A 31 21.06 1.00 11.08
C LYS A 31 20.55 0.22 12.28
N PRO A 32 19.30 0.44 12.71
CA PRO A 32 18.77 -0.34 13.81
C PRO A 32 19.01 -1.79 13.44
N ASP A 33 19.49 -2.59 14.39
CA ASP A 33 19.61 -4.01 14.16
C ASP A 33 18.20 -4.55 13.94
N LEU A 34 17.87 -4.75 12.69
CA LEU A 34 16.54 -5.21 12.23
C LEU A 34 16.13 -6.54 12.87
N PHE A 35 17.08 -7.23 13.47
CA PHE A 35 16.90 -8.54 14.10
C PHE A 35 16.98 -8.48 15.64
N SER A 36 17.31 -7.31 16.25
CA SER A 36 17.28 -7.18 17.70
C SER A 36 15.83 -7.16 18.18
N LEU A 37 15.40 -8.28 18.70
CA LEU A 37 14.13 -8.44 19.40
C LEU A 37 14.43 -8.23 20.89
N SER A 38 13.73 -7.32 21.53
CA SER A 38 14.04 -6.87 22.91
C SER A 38 13.32 -7.69 23.99
N GLY A 39 12.35 -8.50 23.59
CA GLY A 39 11.51 -9.32 24.50
C GLY A 39 11.61 -10.81 24.26
N GLU A 40 10.78 -11.56 24.99
CA GLU A 40 10.54 -12.98 24.68
C GLU A 40 9.91 -13.09 23.29
N THR A 41 10.53 -13.93 22.45
CA THR A 41 10.11 -14.11 21.07
C THR A 41 9.37 -15.43 20.91
N GLU A 42 8.30 -15.39 20.13
CA GLU A 42 7.54 -16.55 19.71
C GLU A 42 7.71 -16.77 18.20
N LEU A 43 7.55 -18.02 17.77
CA LEU A 43 7.53 -18.35 16.34
C LEU A 43 6.10 -18.24 15.82
N PHE A 44 5.91 -17.46 14.78
CA PHE A 44 4.71 -17.40 13.98
C PHE A 44 4.97 -18.09 12.63
N GLN A 45 4.07 -18.92 12.17
CA GLN A 45 4.13 -19.56 10.86
C GLN A 45 2.79 -19.41 10.15
N ASN A 46 2.81 -19.03 8.88
CA ASN A 46 1.63 -18.98 8.04
C ASN A 46 1.41 -20.31 7.28
N ASP A 47 0.27 -20.43 6.59
CA ASP A 47 -0.10 -21.63 5.82
C ASP A 47 0.86 -21.94 4.66
N LYS A 48 1.63 -20.95 4.21
CA LYS A 48 2.64 -21.10 3.14
C LYS A 48 4.01 -21.55 3.68
N GLY A 49 4.13 -21.76 4.99
CA GLY A 49 5.37 -22.18 5.64
C GLY A 49 6.33 -21.03 5.93
N ILE A 50 5.97 -19.78 5.69
CA ILE A 50 6.78 -18.62 6.07
C ILE A 50 6.79 -18.50 7.58
N THR A 51 7.99 -18.50 8.16
CA THR A 51 8.21 -18.46 9.62
C THR A 51 8.94 -17.19 10.01
N ILE A 52 8.43 -16.49 11.02
CA ILE A 52 9.04 -15.28 11.59
C ILE A 52 9.02 -15.33 13.12
N LYS A 53 9.90 -14.56 13.74
CA LYS A 53 9.92 -14.33 15.18
C LYS A 53 9.11 -13.08 15.49
N ILE A 54 8.14 -13.20 16.39
CA ILE A 54 7.32 -12.09 16.86
C ILE A 54 7.74 -11.69 18.27
N ASP A 55 7.61 -10.41 18.60
CA ASP A 55 7.96 -9.82 19.90
C ASP A 55 6.71 -9.14 20.48
N ARG A 56 6.06 -9.80 21.43
CA ARG A 56 4.83 -9.29 22.08
C ARG A 56 5.06 -7.99 22.84
N SER A 57 6.28 -7.71 23.30
CA SER A 57 6.59 -6.48 24.03
C SER A 57 6.38 -5.21 23.20
N ARG A 58 6.39 -5.35 21.86
CA ARG A 58 6.17 -4.23 20.93
C ARG A 58 4.73 -3.70 20.94
N ASP A 59 3.79 -4.39 21.60
CA ASP A 59 2.46 -3.84 21.88
C ASP A 59 2.53 -2.56 22.72
N ALA A 60 3.63 -2.35 23.45
CA ALA A 60 3.90 -1.09 24.15
C ALA A 60 4.12 0.11 23.23
N ASN A 61 4.47 -0.11 21.96
CA ASN A 61 4.60 0.97 20.97
C ASN A 61 3.24 1.52 20.51
N LEU A 62 2.16 0.76 20.70
CA LEU A 62 0.81 1.16 20.30
C LEU A 62 0.18 2.06 21.36
N THR A 63 -0.39 3.18 20.92
CA THR A 63 -1.22 4.03 21.78
C THR A 63 -2.54 3.33 22.08
N ASP A 64 -3.24 3.77 23.14
CA ASP A 64 -4.57 3.22 23.48
C ASP A 64 -5.57 3.41 22.35
N PHE A 65 -5.54 4.56 21.66
CA PHE A 65 -6.34 4.80 20.46
C PHE A 65 -5.98 3.84 19.32
N GLY A 66 -4.69 3.61 19.10
CA GLY A 66 -4.21 2.63 18.11
C GLY A 66 -4.71 1.21 18.40
N LYS A 67 -4.60 0.76 19.65
CA LYS A 67 -5.10 -0.55 20.10
C LYS A 67 -6.61 -0.68 19.89
N ALA A 68 -7.38 0.33 20.32
CA ALA A 68 -8.83 0.35 20.12
C ALA A 68 -9.21 0.27 18.63
N THR A 69 -8.53 1.03 17.78
CA THR A 69 -8.76 1.04 16.32
C THR A 69 -8.42 -0.31 15.68
N LEU A 70 -7.30 -0.92 16.06
CA LEU A 70 -6.90 -2.24 15.54
C LEU A 70 -7.90 -3.32 15.97
N THR A 71 -8.36 -3.27 17.21
CA THR A 71 -9.35 -4.22 17.74
C THR A 71 -10.70 -4.09 17.03
N ASP A 72 -11.17 -2.87 16.79
CA ASP A 72 -12.47 -2.60 16.18
C ASP A 72 -12.53 -3.04 14.70
N ARG A 73 -11.44 -2.88 13.93
CA ARG A 73 -11.50 -2.93 12.48
C ARG A 73 -10.58 -3.94 11.80
N TYR A 74 -9.49 -4.35 12.44
CA TYR A 74 -8.40 -5.03 11.75
C TYR A 74 -8.13 -6.45 12.24
N LEU A 75 -8.30 -6.71 13.54
CA LEU A 75 -8.02 -8.02 14.12
C LEU A 75 -8.96 -9.09 13.56
N GLY A 76 -8.39 -10.26 13.31
CA GLY A 76 -9.13 -11.49 13.09
C GLY A 76 -9.71 -12.04 14.40
N GLN A 77 -10.48 -13.11 14.31
CA GLN A 77 -10.98 -13.83 15.48
C GLN A 77 -9.79 -14.45 16.25
N ASN A 78 -9.68 -14.12 17.53
CA ASN A 78 -8.58 -14.59 18.41
C ASN A 78 -7.17 -14.14 17.99
N GLU A 79 -7.06 -13.05 17.21
CA GLU A 79 -5.80 -12.49 16.76
C GLU A 79 -5.33 -11.37 17.71
N SER A 80 -4.05 -11.38 18.07
CA SER A 80 -3.42 -10.25 18.78
C SER A 80 -2.80 -9.25 17.81
N PHE A 81 -2.33 -8.08 18.32
CA PHE A 81 -1.71 -7.05 17.46
C PHE A 81 -0.46 -7.56 16.73
N GLN A 82 0.39 -8.32 17.43
CA GLN A 82 1.60 -8.85 16.82
C GLN A 82 1.30 -9.99 15.83
N ASP A 83 0.24 -10.79 16.06
CA ASP A 83 -0.21 -11.80 15.09
C ASP A 83 -0.75 -11.15 13.82
N LEU A 84 -1.52 -10.06 13.95
CA LEU A 84 -1.97 -9.25 12.81
C LEU A 84 -0.77 -8.80 11.95
N PHE A 85 0.24 -8.21 12.58
CA PHE A 85 1.44 -7.73 11.88
C PHE A 85 2.23 -8.88 11.25
N ALA A 86 2.31 -10.02 11.93
CA ALA A 86 2.96 -11.21 11.43
C ALA A 86 2.21 -11.83 10.24
N ARG A 87 0.88 -11.92 10.32
CA ARG A 87 0.03 -12.38 9.22
C ARG A 87 0.25 -11.55 7.96
N VAL A 88 0.17 -10.24 8.08
CA VAL A 88 0.35 -9.33 6.94
C VAL A 88 1.76 -9.43 6.39
N ALA A 89 2.79 -9.39 7.24
CA ALA A 89 4.17 -9.48 6.81
C ALA A 89 4.46 -10.79 6.06
N SER A 90 4.01 -11.93 6.58
CA SER A 90 4.25 -13.24 5.97
C SER A 90 3.44 -13.48 4.70
N THR A 91 2.32 -12.79 4.52
CA THR A 91 1.47 -12.93 3.32
C THR A 91 2.14 -12.37 2.08
N TYR A 92 2.82 -11.25 2.21
CA TYR A 92 3.40 -10.50 1.07
C TYR A 92 4.92 -10.68 0.93
N ALA A 93 5.51 -11.53 1.75
CA ALA A 93 6.94 -11.79 1.68
C ALA A 93 7.28 -12.94 0.73
N ASP A 94 8.46 -12.86 0.12
CA ASP A 94 9.01 -13.89 -0.75
C ASP A 94 9.67 -15.02 0.05
N ASP A 95 10.23 -14.69 1.22
CA ASP A 95 10.92 -15.62 2.11
C ASP A 95 10.84 -15.19 3.58
N ASN A 96 11.37 -16.01 4.48
CA ASN A 96 11.38 -15.76 5.92
C ASN A 96 12.14 -14.47 6.30
N LEU A 97 13.23 -14.17 5.62
CA LEU A 97 14.03 -12.97 5.89
C LEU A 97 13.28 -11.70 5.47
N HIS A 98 12.62 -11.74 4.31
CA HIS A 98 11.77 -10.66 3.83
C HIS A 98 10.58 -10.45 4.79
N ALA A 99 9.91 -11.53 5.18
CA ALA A 99 8.81 -11.48 6.14
C ALA A 99 9.24 -10.86 7.49
N GLN A 100 10.40 -11.26 8.01
CA GLN A 100 10.94 -10.72 9.26
C GLN A 100 11.23 -9.22 9.15
N ARG A 101 11.73 -8.74 8.02
CA ARG A 101 11.96 -7.30 7.79
C ARG A 101 10.66 -6.53 7.76
N ILE A 102 9.65 -7.01 7.02
CA ILE A 102 8.33 -6.35 6.94
C ILE A 102 7.71 -6.30 8.34
N TYR A 103 7.70 -7.42 9.07
CA TYR A 103 7.22 -7.47 10.45
C TYR A 103 7.91 -6.45 11.34
N ASN A 104 9.24 -6.38 11.29
CA ASN A 104 10.01 -5.45 12.10
C ASN A 104 9.67 -3.98 11.78
N TYR A 105 9.44 -3.63 10.51
CA TYR A 105 9.03 -2.28 10.14
C TYR A 105 7.62 -1.94 10.65
N ILE A 106 6.68 -2.86 10.52
CA ILE A 106 5.29 -2.64 10.97
C ILE A 106 5.24 -2.58 12.50
N SER A 107 5.82 -3.55 13.19
CA SER A 107 5.75 -3.68 14.65
C SER A 107 6.51 -2.59 15.42
N ASN A 108 7.51 -1.96 14.79
CA ASN A 108 8.17 -0.76 15.30
C ASN A 108 7.48 0.54 14.88
N LEU A 109 6.37 0.47 14.16
CA LEU A 109 5.61 1.63 13.63
C LEU A 109 6.43 2.53 12.68
N TRP A 110 7.45 1.97 12.02
CA TRP A 110 8.20 2.69 10.99
C TRP A 110 7.49 2.69 9.64
N PHE A 111 6.61 1.73 9.44
CA PHE A 111 5.77 1.57 8.27
C PHE A 111 4.42 1.01 8.71
N MET A 112 3.34 1.54 8.15
CA MET A 112 2.00 1.01 8.37
C MET A 112 1.34 0.75 7.01
N PRO A 113 0.92 -0.48 6.73
CA PRO A 113 0.20 -0.81 5.50
C PRO A 113 -1.12 -0.06 5.39
N ALA A 114 -1.58 0.15 4.17
CA ALA A 114 -2.93 0.68 3.93
C ALA A 114 -4.01 -0.23 4.52
N THR A 115 -5.14 0.36 4.89
CA THR A 115 -6.27 -0.36 5.52
C THR A 115 -6.60 -1.70 4.86
N PRO A 116 -6.79 -1.82 3.53
CA PRO A 116 -7.17 -3.11 2.95
C PRO A 116 -6.05 -4.16 3.01
N VAL A 117 -4.80 -3.73 2.96
CA VAL A 117 -3.65 -4.63 3.14
C VAL A 117 -3.63 -5.17 4.57
N LEU A 118 -3.81 -4.28 5.56
CA LEU A 118 -3.76 -4.62 6.98
C LEU A 118 -4.96 -5.49 7.40
N SER A 119 -6.16 -5.18 6.92
CA SER A 119 -7.39 -5.91 7.29
C SER A 119 -7.56 -7.23 6.53
N ASN A 120 -7.21 -7.25 5.23
CA ASN A 120 -7.54 -8.38 4.34
C ASN A 120 -6.33 -9.26 4.01
N GLY A 121 -5.09 -8.75 4.17
CA GLY A 121 -3.89 -9.52 3.84
C GLY A 121 -3.81 -10.83 4.62
N GLY A 122 -3.68 -11.95 3.90
CA GLY A 122 -3.66 -13.30 4.48
C GLY A 122 -5.02 -13.77 5.00
N THR A 123 -6.11 -13.16 4.57
CA THR A 123 -7.49 -13.57 4.89
C THR A 123 -8.32 -13.70 3.61
N GLU A 124 -9.50 -14.32 3.74
CA GLU A 124 -10.49 -14.38 2.65
C GLU A 124 -11.49 -13.21 2.67
N ARG A 125 -11.28 -12.20 3.52
CA ARG A 125 -12.23 -11.10 3.72
C ARG A 125 -12.45 -10.22 2.49
N GLY A 126 -11.44 -10.06 1.62
CA GLY A 126 -11.52 -9.19 0.47
C GLY A 126 -10.16 -8.95 -0.20
N LEU A 127 -10.13 -7.97 -1.09
CA LEU A 127 -8.91 -7.60 -1.82
C LEU A 127 -7.99 -6.72 -0.96
N PRO A 128 -6.66 -6.78 -1.17
CA PRO A 128 -5.70 -5.92 -0.49
C PRO A 128 -5.62 -4.50 -1.10
N ILE A 129 -6.62 -4.12 -1.86
CA ILE A 129 -6.73 -2.81 -2.52
C ILE A 129 -8.10 -2.22 -2.25
N SER A 130 -8.17 -0.87 -2.24
CA SER A 130 -9.43 -0.15 -1.98
C SER A 130 -9.75 0.89 -3.04
N CYS A 131 -8.87 1.12 -4.02
CA CYS A 131 -9.04 2.16 -5.01
C CYS A 131 -9.10 1.55 -6.40
N PHE A 132 -10.18 1.83 -7.10
CA PHE A 132 -10.45 1.38 -8.46
C PHE A 132 -10.73 2.58 -9.35
N LEU A 133 -10.20 2.56 -10.56
CA LEU A 133 -10.43 3.59 -11.55
C LEU A 133 -11.02 2.91 -12.79
N ASN A 134 -12.09 3.47 -13.30
CA ASN A 134 -12.71 3.02 -14.53
C ASN A 134 -13.20 4.18 -15.38
N GLU A 135 -13.67 3.91 -16.59
CA GLU A 135 -14.15 4.92 -17.52
C GLU A 135 -15.39 4.47 -18.28
N ALA A 136 -16.26 5.42 -18.59
CA ALA A 136 -17.43 5.17 -19.43
C ALA A 136 -17.05 5.37 -20.91
N ASN A 137 -17.32 4.37 -21.75
CA ASN A 137 -17.30 4.53 -23.20
C ASN A 137 -18.56 5.26 -23.68
N ASP A 138 -18.46 5.98 -24.82
CA ASP A 138 -19.57 6.76 -25.39
C ASP A 138 -20.63 5.87 -26.07
N SER A 139 -21.25 5.00 -25.27
CA SER A 139 -22.35 4.14 -25.67
C SER A 139 -23.22 3.78 -24.46
N LEU A 140 -24.46 3.35 -24.68
CA LEU A 140 -25.32 2.87 -23.60
C LEU A 140 -24.73 1.61 -22.93
N GLU A 141 -24.15 0.71 -23.73
CA GLU A 141 -23.44 -0.46 -23.22
C GLU A 141 -22.28 -0.08 -22.34
N GLY A 142 -21.49 0.94 -22.73
CA GLY A 142 -20.36 1.44 -21.93
C GLY A 142 -20.81 2.01 -20.59
N ILE A 143 -21.92 2.78 -20.58
CA ILE A 143 -22.49 3.36 -19.37
C ILE A 143 -23.04 2.26 -18.43
N THR A 144 -23.80 1.31 -18.99
CA THR A 144 -24.39 0.23 -18.18
C THR A 144 -23.33 -0.72 -17.63
N SER A 145 -22.28 -1.03 -18.42
CA SER A 145 -21.14 -1.82 -17.95
C SER A 145 -20.39 -1.13 -16.82
N LEU A 146 -20.20 0.19 -16.90
CA LEU A 146 -19.59 0.97 -15.83
C LEU A 146 -20.42 0.90 -14.52
N TRP A 147 -21.76 1.02 -14.62
CA TRP A 147 -22.63 0.90 -13.46
C TRP A 147 -22.57 -0.50 -12.84
N GLU A 148 -22.60 -1.54 -13.66
CA GLU A 148 -22.49 -2.92 -13.20
C GLU A 148 -21.16 -3.14 -12.46
N GLU A 149 -20.03 -2.70 -13.03
CA GLU A 149 -18.72 -2.79 -12.42
C GLU A 149 -18.68 -2.02 -11.09
N ASN A 150 -19.21 -0.80 -11.05
CA ASN A 150 -19.27 0.01 -9.84
C ASN A 150 -20.06 -0.66 -8.71
N VAL A 151 -21.17 -1.33 -9.03
CA VAL A 151 -21.96 -2.08 -8.04
C VAL A 151 -21.13 -3.20 -7.41
N TRP A 152 -20.43 -3.99 -8.23
CA TRP A 152 -19.61 -5.10 -7.73
C TRP A 152 -18.39 -4.63 -6.93
N LEU A 153 -17.73 -3.55 -7.37
CA LEU A 153 -16.59 -2.99 -6.66
C LEU A 153 -17.01 -2.38 -5.33
N ALA A 154 -18.11 -1.63 -5.30
CA ALA A 154 -18.66 -1.04 -4.08
C ALA A 154 -19.11 -2.12 -3.08
N ALA A 155 -19.77 -3.18 -3.54
CA ALA A 155 -20.18 -4.29 -2.69
C ALA A 155 -19.01 -5.00 -2.01
N ARG A 156 -17.80 -4.92 -2.58
CA ARG A 156 -16.56 -5.46 -2.00
C ARG A 156 -15.74 -4.45 -1.23
N GLY A 157 -16.30 -3.26 -0.94
CA GLY A 157 -15.66 -2.23 -0.13
C GLY A 157 -14.66 -1.37 -0.91
N GLY A 158 -14.70 -1.36 -2.24
CA GLY A 158 -13.85 -0.52 -3.08
C GLY A 158 -14.30 0.93 -3.13
N GLY A 159 -13.36 1.88 -3.03
CA GLY A 159 -13.55 3.26 -3.43
C GLY A 159 -13.35 3.38 -4.94
N ILE A 160 -14.26 4.05 -5.66
CA ILE A 160 -14.28 4.05 -7.11
C ILE A 160 -14.19 5.48 -7.64
N GLY A 161 -13.28 5.73 -8.56
CA GLY A 161 -13.23 6.93 -9.39
C GLY A 161 -13.57 6.61 -10.82
N SER A 162 -14.71 7.11 -11.32
CA SER A 162 -15.17 6.89 -12.69
C SER A 162 -14.92 8.10 -13.57
N TYR A 163 -14.23 7.89 -14.69
CA TYR A 163 -14.00 8.93 -15.69
C TYR A 163 -15.13 8.93 -16.73
N TRP A 164 -15.79 10.07 -16.86
CA TRP A 164 -16.95 10.27 -17.74
C TRP A 164 -16.63 11.15 -18.96
N GLY A 165 -15.39 11.63 -19.10
CA GLY A 165 -14.99 12.59 -20.13
C GLY A 165 -15.01 12.05 -21.57
N ASN A 166 -15.16 10.73 -21.76
CA ASN A 166 -15.28 10.14 -23.10
C ASN A 166 -16.69 10.31 -23.69
N LEU A 167 -17.70 10.62 -22.86
CA LEU A 167 -19.06 10.80 -23.34
C LEU A 167 -19.18 12.09 -24.14
N ARG A 168 -19.95 12.06 -25.22
CA ARG A 168 -20.23 13.22 -26.07
C ARG A 168 -20.92 14.33 -25.30
N SER A 169 -20.62 15.56 -25.72
CA SER A 169 -21.13 16.77 -25.09
C SER A 169 -22.64 16.95 -25.26
N ILE A 170 -23.24 17.70 -24.34
CA ILE A 170 -24.65 18.09 -24.44
C ILE A 170 -24.95 18.75 -25.81
N GLY A 171 -26.04 18.34 -26.45
CA GLY A 171 -26.47 18.84 -27.76
C GLY A 171 -25.86 18.13 -28.96
N GLU A 172 -24.86 17.23 -28.75
CA GLU A 172 -24.32 16.38 -29.82
C GLU A 172 -25.37 15.43 -30.36
N LYS A 173 -25.21 15.00 -31.63
CA LYS A 173 -26.18 14.13 -32.32
C LYS A 173 -26.17 12.71 -31.74
N ILE A 174 -27.36 12.18 -31.51
CA ILE A 174 -27.60 10.77 -31.21
C ILE A 174 -28.39 10.16 -32.40
N GLY A 175 -27.73 9.28 -33.15
CA GLY A 175 -28.35 8.67 -34.33
C GLY A 175 -28.81 9.70 -35.36
N LYS A 176 -29.99 9.50 -35.95
CA LYS A 176 -30.51 10.32 -37.07
C LYS A 176 -31.28 11.59 -36.61
N VAL A 177 -31.88 11.58 -35.44
CA VAL A 177 -32.85 12.62 -35.02
C VAL A 177 -32.71 13.11 -33.57
N GLY A 178 -31.87 12.47 -32.75
CA GLY A 178 -31.74 12.83 -31.34
C GLY A 178 -30.57 13.75 -31.06
N LYS A 179 -30.61 14.42 -29.89
CA LYS A 179 -29.50 15.14 -29.29
C LYS A 179 -29.29 14.67 -27.85
N THR A 180 -28.05 14.58 -27.43
CA THR A 180 -27.70 14.16 -26.06
C THR A 180 -28.05 15.23 -25.04
N SER A 181 -28.51 14.83 -23.87
CA SER A 181 -28.68 15.66 -22.67
C SER A 181 -27.38 15.82 -21.87
N GLY A 182 -26.28 15.27 -22.37
CA GLY A 182 -25.00 15.24 -21.65
C GLY A 182 -24.91 14.12 -20.63
N ILE A 183 -23.96 14.21 -19.71
CA ILE A 183 -23.63 13.15 -18.76
C ILE A 183 -24.51 13.16 -17.49
N ILE A 184 -25.10 14.29 -17.14
CA ILE A 184 -25.83 14.47 -15.86
C ILE A 184 -26.91 13.41 -15.60
N PRO A 185 -27.69 12.95 -16.61
CA PRO A 185 -28.69 11.91 -16.36
C PRO A 185 -28.11 10.53 -15.98
N PHE A 186 -26.80 10.34 -16.14
CA PHE A 186 -26.12 9.04 -15.94
C PHE A 186 -25.25 9.00 -14.68
N ILE A 187 -25.04 10.13 -14.00
CA ILE A 187 -24.19 10.24 -12.80
C ILE A 187 -25.04 10.17 -11.53
#